data_5335c893fc47163153a0a756480f9d1d
#
_entry.id   5335c893fc47163153a0a756480f9d1d
#
_cell.length_a   1.000
_cell.length_b   1.000
_cell.length_c   1.000
_cell.angle_alpha   90.00
_cell.angle_beta   90.00
_cell.angle_gamma   90.00
#
_symmetry.space_group_name_H-M   'P 1'
#
loop_
_entity.id
_entity.type
_entity.pdbx_description
1 polymer ?
#
loop_
_entity_poly.entity_id
_entity_poly.type
_entity_poly.pdbx_seq_one_letter_code
_entity_poly.pdbx_strand_id
1 'polypeptide(L)'
;MTSKQLNPDVVVIGSGVSGLSTAKSLKDIGYSVIVLEAASHIGGRCVTDNSIFDIPFDLGGSWLHSADINPLARIAEQKNFKLHKKNWSNTWVHSNGINLTSEQIREYIQYIEKMWQNINNIDASKKDLSVEKLLPKSKWKGIAKNQIAQMLAADPEVSSALDVFHFTNSKGDWLVENGLGAFIKHLFNDIEVVTDCPATTIDYSSNGVKVETPEGIINAKYAVLTVSTGVLANEKIKFFPELPIRKKEAINNLPIGLLNKIGFEFDLSWQEAHQGQTADYLIGDRDFCSIEFGFY
;
A
#
# COMPACT_ATOMS: atom_id res chain seq x y z
N MET A 1 34.66 -5.66 -2.40
CA MET A 1 34.32 -6.66 -1.36
C MET A 1 34.94 -7.98 -1.76
N THR A 2 35.69 -8.66 -0.85
CA THR A 2 36.30 -9.97 -1.11
C THR A 2 35.18 -10.96 -1.40
N SER A 3 35.32 -11.73 -2.47
CA SER A 3 34.38 -12.74 -3.00
C SER A 3 34.09 -13.87 -1.99
N LYS A 4 33.42 -13.57 -0.90
CA LYS A 4 32.79 -14.58 -0.08
C LYS A 4 31.54 -15.02 -0.81
N GLN A 5 31.58 -16.14 -1.47
CA GLN A 5 30.42 -16.77 -2.10
C GLN A 5 29.39 -17.01 -0.98
N LEU A 6 28.38 -16.15 -0.92
CA LEU A 6 27.31 -16.26 0.07
C LEU A 6 26.39 -17.40 -0.39
N ASN A 7 26.33 -18.46 0.39
CA ASN A 7 25.43 -19.59 0.16
C ASN A 7 24.40 -19.64 1.30
N PRO A 8 23.45 -18.70 1.39
CA PRO A 8 22.40 -18.76 2.40
C PRO A 8 21.43 -19.91 2.11
N ASP A 9 20.68 -20.32 3.12
CA ASP A 9 19.56 -21.25 2.88
C ASP A 9 18.47 -20.59 2.01
N VAL A 10 18.19 -19.32 2.28
CA VAL A 10 17.14 -18.57 1.59
C VAL A 10 17.64 -17.20 1.14
N VAL A 11 17.36 -16.85 -0.12
CA VAL A 11 17.47 -15.49 -0.62
C VAL A 11 16.07 -14.88 -0.73
N VAL A 12 15.86 -13.73 -0.09
CA VAL A 12 14.61 -12.95 -0.19
C VAL A 12 14.85 -11.78 -1.13
N ILE A 13 14.01 -11.61 -2.12
CA ILE A 13 14.11 -10.56 -3.15
C ILE A 13 13.03 -9.50 -2.91
N GLY A 14 13.47 -8.32 -2.51
CA GLY A 14 12.65 -7.19 -2.06
C GLY A 14 12.66 -7.03 -0.54
N SER A 15 12.98 -5.82 -0.07
CA SER A 15 12.99 -5.43 1.35
C SER A 15 11.77 -4.60 1.76
N GLY A 16 10.64 -4.79 1.08
CA GLY A 16 9.35 -4.30 1.57
C GLY A 16 8.93 -5.05 2.84
N VAL A 17 7.82 -4.64 3.46
CA VAL A 17 7.31 -5.25 4.71
C VAL A 17 7.19 -6.78 4.60
N SER A 18 6.71 -7.28 3.45
CA SER A 18 6.60 -8.73 3.21
C SER A 18 7.94 -9.44 3.23
N GLY A 19 8.96 -8.87 2.56
CA GLY A 19 10.30 -9.46 2.51
C GLY A 19 11.00 -9.43 3.86
N LEU A 20 10.93 -8.30 4.55
CA LEU A 20 11.52 -8.16 5.89
C LEU A 20 10.84 -9.10 6.91
N SER A 21 9.50 -9.20 6.87
CA SER A 21 8.77 -10.14 7.73
C SER A 21 9.12 -11.59 7.42
N THR A 22 9.26 -11.94 6.13
CA THR A 22 9.70 -13.28 5.70
C THR A 22 11.10 -13.59 6.22
N ALA A 23 12.03 -12.66 6.01
CA ALA A 23 13.43 -12.85 6.46
C ALA A 23 13.49 -13.03 7.98
N LYS A 24 12.76 -12.20 8.74
CA LYS A 24 12.72 -12.34 10.20
C LYS A 24 12.15 -13.69 10.62
N SER A 25 11.02 -14.09 10.08
CA SER A 25 10.37 -15.37 10.43
C SER A 25 11.29 -16.57 10.12
N LEU A 26 11.99 -16.54 8.99
CA LEU A 26 12.92 -17.59 8.62
C LEU A 26 14.17 -17.62 9.52
N LYS A 27 14.72 -16.46 9.88
CA LYS A 27 15.84 -16.36 10.84
C LYS A 27 15.42 -16.87 12.22
N ASP A 28 14.22 -16.53 12.68
CA ASP A 28 13.71 -16.94 14.00
C ASP A 28 13.59 -18.48 14.13
N ILE A 29 13.44 -19.20 13.01
CA ILE A 29 13.43 -20.68 12.98
C ILE A 29 14.75 -21.30 12.49
N GLY A 30 15.82 -20.51 12.41
CA GLY A 30 17.20 -21.00 12.24
C GLY A 30 17.72 -21.07 10.81
N TYR A 31 17.01 -20.53 9.81
CA TYR A 31 17.56 -20.43 8.44
C TYR A 31 18.54 -19.26 8.33
N SER A 32 19.61 -19.49 7.55
CA SER A 32 20.47 -18.41 7.07
C SER A 32 19.77 -17.69 5.91
N VAL A 33 19.56 -16.37 6.05
CA VAL A 33 18.79 -15.57 5.09
C VAL A 33 19.59 -14.36 4.67
N ILE A 34 19.56 -14.04 3.37
CA ILE A 34 19.99 -12.76 2.81
C ILE A 34 18.81 -12.08 2.15
N VAL A 35 18.70 -10.78 2.32
CA VAL A 35 17.68 -9.95 1.65
C VAL A 35 18.35 -9.06 0.62
N LEU A 36 17.86 -9.08 -0.63
CA LEU A 36 18.32 -8.22 -1.72
C LEU A 36 17.29 -7.13 -1.97
N GLU A 37 17.75 -5.91 -2.09
CA GLU A 37 16.91 -4.74 -2.40
C GLU A 37 17.51 -3.95 -3.58
N ALA A 38 16.67 -3.63 -4.55
CA ALA A 38 17.10 -2.86 -5.72
C ALA A 38 17.28 -1.37 -5.43
N ALA A 39 16.55 -0.83 -4.45
CA ALA A 39 16.67 0.56 -4.03
C ALA A 39 17.78 0.73 -2.97
N SER A 40 18.17 1.98 -2.73
CA SER A 40 19.13 2.37 -1.68
C SER A 40 18.54 2.36 -0.26
N HIS A 41 17.27 2.02 -0.11
CA HIS A 41 16.54 2.04 1.17
C HIS A 41 15.64 0.82 1.33
N ILE A 42 15.34 0.46 2.56
CA ILE A 42 14.39 -0.61 2.92
C ILE A 42 12.98 -0.04 3.13
N GLY A 43 11.98 -0.94 3.23
CA GLY A 43 10.57 -0.60 3.51
C GLY A 43 9.68 -0.64 2.28
N GLY A 44 10.24 -0.61 1.07
CA GLY A 44 9.49 -0.66 -0.18
C GLY A 44 8.53 0.53 -0.31
N ARG A 45 7.21 0.28 -0.23
CA ARG A 45 6.17 1.33 -0.28
C ARG A 45 5.89 2.01 1.06
N CYS A 46 6.60 1.65 2.13
CA CYS A 46 6.51 2.28 3.45
C CYS A 46 7.83 2.98 3.75
N VAL A 47 7.92 4.25 3.37
CA VAL A 47 9.10 5.11 3.56
C VAL A 47 8.67 6.40 4.22
N THR A 48 9.27 6.73 5.35
CA THR A 48 9.10 8.03 6.01
C THR A 48 10.28 8.91 5.70
N ASP A 49 10.03 10.12 5.24
CA ASP A 49 10.99 11.18 5.03
C ASP A 49 10.92 12.19 6.19
N ASN A 50 12.08 12.63 6.68
CA ASN A 50 12.20 13.61 7.75
C ASN A 50 12.98 14.86 7.28
N SER A 51 13.21 15.00 5.97
CA SER A 51 14.04 16.08 5.42
C SER A 51 13.22 17.13 4.67
N ILE A 52 11.99 16.82 4.28
CA ILE A 52 11.13 17.71 3.48
C ILE A 52 10.37 18.68 4.38
N PHE A 53 9.86 18.20 5.50
CA PHE A 53 9.09 18.98 6.48
C PHE A 53 9.72 18.84 7.88
N ASP A 54 9.38 19.73 8.79
CA ASP A 54 9.79 19.65 10.20
C ASP A 54 9.13 18.48 10.96
N ILE A 55 8.24 17.76 10.28
CA ILE A 55 7.54 16.58 10.79
C ILE A 55 7.81 15.36 9.89
N PRO A 56 7.72 14.13 10.43
CA PRO A 56 7.82 12.92 9.64
C PRO A 56 6.73 12.85 8.56
N PHE A 57 7.11 12.60 7.32
CA PHE A 57 6.18 12.48 6.20
C PHE A 57 6.33 11.13 5.50
N ASP A 58 5.26 10.32 5.54
CA ASP A 58 5.23 9.05 4.83
C ASP A 58 5.01 9.28 3.33
N LEU A 59 6.03 8.99 2.53
CA LEU A 59 5.99 9.12 1.06
C LEU A 59 5.06 8.13 0.38
N GLY A 60 4.73 7.03 1.05
CA GLY A 60 3.87 5.96 0.57
C GLY A 60 2.75 5.60 1.54
N GLY A 61 2.66 4.33 1.94
CA GLY A 61 1.70 3.87 2.94
C GLY A 61 1.91 4.55 4.28
N SER A 62 0.84 5.07 4.87
CA SER A 62 0.85 5.70 6.21
C SER A 62 -0.07 4.99 7.18
N TRP A 63 -1.08 4.31 6.65
CA TRP A 63 -2.18 3.78 7.44
C TRP A 63 -1.99 2.32 7.83
N LEU A 64 -2.29 2.02 9.06
CA LEU A 64 -2.58 0.67 9.54
C LEU A 64 -4.10 0.45 9.40
N HIS A 65 -4.51 0.04 8.19
CA HIS A 65 -5.91 -0.30 7.92
C HIS A 65 -6.33 -1.56 8.70
N SER A 66 -7.62 -1.65 9.04
CA SER A 66 -8.17 -2.75 9.85
C SER A 66 -7.37 -2.94 11.15
N ALA A 67 -7.06 -1.85 11.82
CA ALA A 67 -6.09 -1.82 12.92
C ALA A 67 -6.47 -2.69 14.12
N ASP A 68 -7.77 -2.97 14.31
CA ASP A 68 -8.29 -3.89 15.31
C ASP A 68 -7.81 -5.34 15.14
N ILE A 69 -7.53 -5.76 13.90
CA ILE A 69 -7.02 -7.11 13.57
C ILE A 69 -5.63 -7.09 12.93
N ASN A 70 -5.12 -5.92 12.58
CA ASN A 70 -3.83 -5.78 11.90
C ASN A 70 -2.67 -6.13 12.87
N PRO A 71 -1.85 -7.15 12.54
CA PRO A 71 -0.74 -7.54 13.41
C PRO A 71 0.28 -6.42 13.64
N LEU A 72 0.49 -5.53 12.67
CA LEU A 72 1.42 -4.41 12.83
C LEU A 72 0.91 -3.40 13.85
N ALA A 73 -0.40 -3.15 13.93
CA ALA A 73 -0.98 -2.27 14.95
C ALA A 73 -0.70 -2.82 16.36
N ARG A 74 -0.94 -4.13 16.56
CA ARG A 74 -0.64 -4.79 17.83
C ARG A 74 0.85 -4.74 18.18
N ILE A 75 1.73 -4.97 17.21
CA ILE A 75 3.18 -4.91 17.43
C ILE A 75 3.62 -3.48 17.76
N ALA A 76 3.05 -2.48 17.11
CA ALA A 76 3.33 -1.07 17.42
C ALA A 76 2.95 -0.73 18.86
N GLU A 77 1.76 -1.13 19.31
CA GLU A 77 1.34 -0.95 20.72
C GLU A 77 2.28 -1.68 21.71
N GLN A 78 2.65 -2.94 21.41
CA GLN A 78 3.57 -3.72 22.26
C GLN A 78 4.97 -3.11 22.34
N LYS A 79 5.40 -2.41 21.31
CA LYS A 79 6.70 -1.70 21.26
C LYS A 79 6.60 -0.24 21.71
N ASN A 80 5.45 0.18 22.27
CA ASN A 80 5.19 1.53 22.78
C ASN A 80 5.27 2.62 21.70
N PHE A 81 4.98 2.30 20.44
CA PHE A 81 4.76 3.31 19.43
C PHE A 81 3.39 3.96 19.67
N LYS A 82 3.35 5.28 19.64
CA LYS A 82 2.10 6.02 19.77
C LYS A 82 1.32 5.92 18.47
N LEU A 83 0.03 5.55 18.59
CA LEU A 83 -0.89 5.40 17.48
C LEU A 83 -1.98 6.46 17.56
N HIS A 84 -2.18 7.16 16.44
CA HIS A 84 -3.28 8.10 16.28
C HIS A 84 -4.48 7.37 15.68
N LYS A 85 -5.49 7.17 16.52
CA LYS A 85 -6.75 6.51 16.14
C LYS A 85 -7.66 7.56 15.49
N LYS A 86 -7.76 7.54 14.17
CA LYS A 86 -8.60 8.49 13.45
C LYS A 86 -10.08 8.20 13.66
N ASN A 87 -10.81 9.27 13.90
CA ASN A 87 -12.27 9.29 13.88
C ASN A 87 -12.71 10.18 12.70
N TRP A 88 -13.31 9.57 11.68
CA TRP A 88 -13.73 10.24 10.46
C TRP A 88 -15.02 11.08 10.65
N SER A 89 -15.38 11.44 11.88
CA SER A 89 -16.60 12.19 12.19
C SER A 89 -16.63 13.60 11.62
N ASN A 90 -15.46 14.20 11.36
CA ASN A 90 -15.33 15.53 10.79
C ASN A 90 -14.94 15.49 9.30
N THR A 91 -15.69 14.72 8.51
CA THR A 91 -15.50 14.61 7.07
C THR A 91 -16.37 15.64 6.36
N TRP A 92 -15.76 16.48 5.55
CA TRP A 92 -16.45 17.43 4.70
C TRP A 92 -16.58 16.88 3.28
N VAL A 93 -17.74 17.10 2.68
CA VAL A 93 -17.98 16.72 1.29
C VAL A 93 -18.23 18.01 0.49
N HIS A 94 -17.42 18.20 -0.53
CA HIS A 94 -17.50 19.35 -1.42
C HIS A 94 -18.03 18.96 -2.79
N SER A 95 -18.87 19.81 -3.35
CA SER A 95 -19.24 19.76 -4.76
C SER A 95 -19.07 21.15 -5.37
N ASN A 96 -18.37 21.24 -6.49
CA ASN A 96 -18.03 22.50 -7.16
C ASN A 96 -17.35 23.55 -6.23
N GLY A 97 -16.53 23.10 -5.28
CA GLY A 97 -15.83 23.96 -4.34
C GLY A 97 -16.69 24.51 -3.20
N ILE A 98 -17.89 23.99 -3.00
CA ILE A 98 -18.82 24.41 -1.95
C ILE A 98 -19.13 23.24 -1.02
N ASN A 99 -19.10 23.47 0.28
CA ASN A 99 -19.54 22.50 1.28
C ASN A 99 -20.99 22.10 1.06
N LEU A 100 -21.27 20.82 1.11
CA LEU A 100 -22.65 20.33 1.05
C LEU A 100 -23.43 20.73 2.31
N THR A 101 -24.70 21.04 2.12
CA THR A 101 -25.66 21.24 3.22
C THR A 101 -25.92 19.91 3.94
N SER A 102 -26.43 19.96 5.16
CA SER A 102 -26.79 18.76 5.93
C SER A 102 -27.83 17.88 5.18
N GLU A 103 -28.69 18.44 4.38
CA GLU A 103 -29.63 17.69 3.53
C GLU A 103 -28.89 16.97 2.40
N GLN A 104 -28.03 17.68 1.68
CA GLN A 104 -27.22 17.13 0.61
C GLN A 104 -26.27 16.02 1.11
N ILE A 105 -25.71 16.19 2.32
CA ILE A 105 -24.89 15.13 2.97
C ILE A 105 -25.73 13.88 3.21
N ARG A 106 -26.96 14.01 3.71
CA ARG A 106 -27.87 12.86 3.89
C ARG A 106 -28.16 12.15 2.56
N GLU A 107 -28.46 12.91 1.50
CA GLU A 107 -28.66 12.34 0.15
C GLU A 107 -27.41 11.59 -0.34
N TYR A 108 -26.24 12.18 -0.13
CA TYR A 108 -24.97 11.54 -0.50
C TYR A 108 -24.73 10.25 0.27
N ILE A 109 -24.96 10.24 1.58
CA ILE A 109 -24.83 9.02 2.42
C ILE A 109 -25.78 7.93 1.91
N GLN A 110 -27.04 8.25 1.63
CA GLN A 110 -28.00 7.27 1.07
C GLN A 110 -27.53 6.74 -0.30
N TYR A 111 -26.92 7.59 -1.11
CA TYR A 111 -26.34 7.17 -2.38
C TYR A 111 -25.20 6.17 -2.16
N ILE A 112 -24.27 6.44 -1.23
CA ILE A 112 -23.15 5.57 -0.88
C ILE A 112 -23.66 4.23 -0.32
N GLU A 113 -24.64 4.24 0.55
CA GLU A 113 -25.29 3.03 1.07
C GLU A 113 -25.87 2.18 -0.06
N LYS A 114 -26.56 2.81 -1.02
CA LYS A 114 -27.11 2.10 -2.17
C LYS A 114 -26.04 1.51 -3.07
N MET A 115 -24.94 2.22 -3.27
CA MET A 115 -23.78 1.74 -4.01
C MET A 115 -23.20 0.47 -3.36
N TRP A 116 -22.95 0.50 -2.06
CA TRP A 116 -22.45 -0.67 -1.33
C TRP A 116 -23.43 -1.84 -1.33
N GLN A 117 -24.73 -1.57 -1.23
CA GLN A 117 -25.76 -2.61 -1.41
C GLN A 117 -25.65 -3.29 -2.77
N ASN A 118 -25.47 -2.52 -3.86
CA ASN A 118 -25.32 -3.08 -5.19
C ASN A 118 -24.06 -3.96 -5.29
N ILE A 119 -22.94 -3.54 -4.71
CA ILE A 119 -21.69 -4.31 -4.67
C ILE A 119 -21.88 -5.59 -3.84
N ASN A 120 -22.45 -5.48 -2.65
CA ASN A 120 -22.64 -6.63 -1.75
C ASN A 120 -23.68 -7.65 -2.25
N ASN A 121 -24.52 -7.29 -3.23
CA ASN A 121 -25.48 -8.18 -3.83
C ASN A 121 -25.01 -8.78 -5.17
N ILE A 122 -23.71 -8.73 -5.47
CA ILE A 122 -23.15 -9.35 -6.67
C ILE A 122 -23.31 -10.88 -6.58
N ASP A 123 -23.75 -11.47 -7.68
CA ASP A 123 -23.68 -12.92 -7.86
C ASP A 123 -22.26 -13.32 -8.30
N ALA A 124 -21.46 -13.74 -7.33
CA ALA A 124 -20.06 -14.11 -7.54
C ALA A 124 -19.86 -15.31 -8.50
N SER A 125 -20.93 -16.02 -8.88
CA SER A 125 -20.86 -17.10 -9.87
C SER A 125 -20.90 -16.59 -11.31
N LYS A 126 -21.25 -15.33 -11.51
CA LYS A 126 -21.35 -14.70 -12.83
C LYS A 126 -20.04 -14.03 -13.24
N LYS A 127 -19.99 -13.62 -14.51
CA LYS A 127 -18.87 -12.85 -15.04
C LYS A 127 -18.70 -11.55 -14.26
N ASP A 128 -17.47 -11.25 -13.89
CA ASP A 128 -17.11 -10.01 -13.22
C ASP A 128 -17.51 -8.75 -14.02
N LEU A 129 -17.82 -7.69 -13.28
CA LEU A 129 -18.22 -6.39 -13.80
C LEU A 129 -17.26 -5.33 -13.29
N SER A 130 -17.17 -4.21 -13.99
CA SER A 130 -16.51 -3.03 -13.41
C SER A 130 -17.37 -2.42 -12.31
N VAL A 131 -16.74 -1.85 -11.28
CA VAL A 131 -17.41 -1.14 -10.18
C VAL A 131 -18.33 -0.06 -10.72
N GLU A 132 -17.91 0.64 -11.78
CA GLU A 132 -18.68 1.71 -12.43
C GLU A 132 -20.10 1.28 -12.82
N LYS A 133 -20.29 0.02 -13.27
CA LYS A 133 -21.60 -0.53 -13.66
C LYS A 133 -22.56 -0.70 -12.48
N LEU A 134 -22.07 -0.72 -11.27
CA LEU A 134 -22.85 -0.88 -10.04
C LEU A 134 -23.19 0.46 -9.38
N LEU A 135 -22.57 1.55 -9.84
CA LEU A 135 -22.86 2.89 -9.34
C LEU A 135 -24.26 3.35 -9.78
N PRO A 136 -25.16 3.73 -8.84
CA PRO A 136 -26.47 4.24 -9.21
C PRO A 136 -26.36 5.53 -10.04
N LYS A 137 -27.33 5.78 -10.91
CA LYS A 137 -27.42 7.06 -11.63
C LYS A 137 -27.85 8.16 -10.64
N SER A 138 -27.02 9.18 -10.47
CA SER A 138 -27.29 10.32 -9.57
C SER A 138 -26.32 11.47 -9.83
N LYS A 139 -26.65 12.66 -9.37
CA LYS A 139 -25.75 13.81 -9.27
C LYS A 139 -24.51 13.52 -8.40
N TRP A 140 -24.61 12.56 -7.48
CA TRP A 140 -23.54 12.14 -6.56
C TRP A 140 -22.52 11.17 -7.16
N LYS A 141 -22.78 10.68 -8.38
CA LYS A 141 -21.94 9.65 -9.00
C LYS A 141 -20.48 10.10 -9.17
N GLY A 142 -20.23 11.38 -9.51
CA GLY A 142 -18.89 11.92 -9.69
C GLY A 142 -18.05 11.84 -8.39
N ILE A 143 -18.63 12.33 -7.28
CA ILE A 143 -17.95 12.30 -5.97
C ILE A 143 -17.67 10.85 -5.54
N ALA A 144 -18.63 9.96 -5.70
CA ALA A 144 -18.49 8.56 -5.34
C ALA A 144 -17.42 7.85 -6.21
N LYS A 145 -17.31 8.18 -7.50
CA LYS A 145 -16.25 7.66 -8.38
C LYS A 145 -14.87 8.06 -7.86
N ASN A 146 -14.70 9.34 -7.49
CA ASN A 146 -13.42 9.81 -6.95
C ASN A 146 -13.07 9.12 -5.64
N GLN A 147 -14.01 8.95 -4.74
CA GLN A 147 -13.79 8.25 -3.46
C GLN A 147 -13.38 6.79 -3.69
N ILE A 148 -14.04 6.10 -4.63
CA ILE A 148 -13.67 4.72 -4.98
C ILE A 148 -12.31 4.67 -5.68
N ALA A 149 -12.03 5.59 -6.61
CA ALA A 149 -10.76 5.64 -7.30
C ALA A 149 -9.59 5.83 -6.32
N GLN A 150 -9.76 6.66 -5.29
CA GLN A 150 -8.77 6.81 -4.22
C GLN A 150 -8.61 5.51 -3.42
N MET A 151 -9.70 4.87 -3.04
CA MET A 151 -9.67 3.62 -2.26
C MET A 151 -8.97 2.49 -3.02
N LEU A 152 -9.20 2.39 -4.33
CA LEU A 152 -8.68 1.31 -5.18
C LEU A 152 -7.36 1.68 -5.89
N ALA A 153 -6.96 2.95 -5.86
CA ALA A 153 -5.86 3.51 -6.67
C ALA A 153 -6.06 3.25 -8.19
N ALA A 154 -7.30 3.13 -8.62
CA ALA A 154 -7.69 2.86 -10.02
C ALA A 154 -9.13 3.33 -10.27
N ASP A 155 -9.41 3.74 -11.52
CA ASP A 155 -10.74 4.17 -11.90
C ASP A 155 -11.78 3.05 -11.76
N PRO A 156 -13.01 3.36 -11.29
CA PRO A 156 -14.09 2.37 -11.15
C PRO A 156 -14.45 1.64 -12.45
N GLU A 157 -14.15 2.22 -13.60
CA GLU A 157 -14.36 1.62 -14.94
C GLU A 157 -13.51 0.39 -15.19
N VAL A 158 -12.31 0.35 -14.64
CA VAL A 158 -11.33 -0.73 -14.81
C VAL A 158 -11.17 -1.60 -13.57
N SER A 159 -11.80 -1.21 -12.47
CA SER A 159 -11.74 -1.95 -11.20
C SER A 159 -12.75 -3.07 -11.16
N SER A 160 -12.33 -4.25 -10.68
CA SER A 160 -13.16 -5.43 -10.51
C SER A 160 -14.17 -5.23 -9.37
N ALA A 161 -15.45 -5.37 -9.66
CA ALA A 161 -16.49 -5.32 -8.65
C ALA A 161 -16.47 -6.57 -7.75
N LEU A 162 -16.04 -7.70 -8.29
CA LEU A 162 -15.90 -8.94 -7.54
C LEU A 162 -14.75 -8.87 -6.54
N ASP A 163 -13.64 -8.21 -6.90
CA ASP A 163 -12.53 -7.95 -5.98
C ASP A 163 -12.98 -7.07 -4.81
N VAL A 164 -13.71 -5.98 -5.10
CA VAL A 164 -14.28 -5.11 -4.06
C VAL A 164 -15.29 -5.85 -3.18
N PHE A 165 -16.11 -6.74 -3.75
CA PHE A 165 -17.04 -7.58 -3.00
C PHE A 165 -16.31 -8.49 -1.99
N HIS A 166 -15.16 -9.04 -2.38
CA HIS A 166 -14.34 -9.89 -1.51
C HIS A 166 -13.44 -9.10 -0.56
N PHE A 167 -13.33 -7.79 -0.75
CA PHE A 167 -12.50 -6.95 0.10
C PHE A 167 -13.08 -6.87 1.52
N THR A 168 -12.32 -7.35 2.48
CA THR A 168 -12.68 -7.28 3.90
C THR A 168 -11.95 -6.12 4.54
N ASN A 169 -12.69 -5.11 4.97
CA ASN A 169 -12.18 -4.02 5.80
C ASN A 169 -12.82 -4.12 7.19
N SER A 170 -11.99 -4.25 8.20
CA SER A 170 -12.41 -4.22 9.59
C SER A 170 -12.40 -2.76 10.11
N LYS A 171 -12.47 -2.57 11.43
CA LYS A 171 -12.51 -1.23 12.03
C LYS A 171 -11.11 -0.69 12.30
N GLY A 172 -11.01 0.63 12.20
CA GLY A 172 -9.85 1.39 12.62
C GLY A 172 -8.83 1.60 11.50
N ASP A 173 -8.61 2.87 11.22
CA ASP A 173 -7.51 3.35 10.38
C ASP A 173 -6.61 4.19 11.28
N TRP A 174 -5.45 3.63 11.64
CA TRP A 174 -4.55 4.25 12.61
C TRP A 174 -3.25 4.68 11.94
N LEU A 175 -2.72 5.81 12.38
CA LEU A 175 -1.40 6.32 11.98
C LEU A 175 -0.38 6.04 13.07
N VAL A 176 0.86 5.80 12.66
CA VAL A 176 2.00 5.75 13.58
C VAL A 176 2.59 7.15 13.71
N GLU A 177 2.74 7.69 14.92
CA GLU A 177 3.14 9.09 15.17
C GLU A 177 4.41 9.50 14.43
N ASN A 178 5.43 8.67 14.40
CA ASN A 178 6.71 8.96 13.73
C ASN A 178 6.79 8.42 12.30
N GLY A 179 5.65 8.08 11.70
CA GLY A 179 5.54 7.51 10.37
C GLY A 179 5.63 5.99 10.34
N LEU A 180 4.85 5.40 9.42
CA LEU A 180 4.80 3.95 9.22
C LEU A 180 6.14 3.41 8.71
N GLY A 181 6.80 4.12 7.78
CA GLY A 181 8.10 3.72 7.25
C GLY A 181 9.18 3.68 8.33
N ALA A 182 9.20 4.68 9.23
CA ALA A 182 10.12 4.71 10.37
C ALA A 182 9.86 3.54 11.33
N PHE A 183 8.61 3.22 11.60
CA PHE A 183 8.24 2.05 12.40
C PHE A 183 8.72 0.74 11.75
N ILE A 184 8.50 0.55 10.45
CA ILE A 184 8.98 -0.64 9.73
C ILE A 184 10.50 -0.75 9.80
N LYS A 185 11.23 0.35 9.57
CA LYS A 185 12.69 0.38 9.69
C LYS A 185 13.16 0.00 11.09
N HIS A 186 12.47 0.46 12.13
CA HIS A 186 12.77 0.09 13.51
C HIS A 186 12.47 -1.39 13.79
N LEU A 187 11.33 -1.89 13.31
CA LEU A 187 10.88 -3.26 13.58
C LEU A 187 11.84 -4.32 13.00
N PHE A 188 12.50 -4.02 11.90
CA PHE A 188 13.37 -4.94 11.16
C PHE A 188 14.82 -4.48 11.12
N ASN A 189 15.28 -3.70 12.11
CA ASN A 189 16.63 -3.17 12.17
C ASN A 189 17.73 -4.24 12.35
N ASP A 190 17.36 -5.45 12.75
CA ASP A 190 18.22 -6.63 12.92
C ASP A 190 18.31 -7.49 11.65
N ILE A 191 17.58 -7.13 10.59
CA ILE A 191 17.61 -7.84 9.31
C ILE A 191 18.68 -7.23 8.41
N GLU A 192 19.66 -8.04 8.04
CA GLU A 192 20.69 -7.67 7.08
C GLU A 192 20.08 -7.60 5.67
N VAL A 193 20.19 -6.42 5.03
CA VAL A 193 19.70 -6.17 3.67
C VAL A 193 20.85 -5.64 2.82
N VAL A 194 21.04 -6.23 1.65
CA VAL A 194 21.95 -5.71 0.63
C VAL A 194 21.14 -4.79 -0.28
N THR A 195 21.31 -3.49 -0.09
CA THR A 195 20.67 -2.43 -0.91
C THR A 195 21.46 -2.18 -2.20
N ASP A 196 20.88 -1.45 -3.15
CA ASP A 196 21.46 -1.15 -4.46
C ASP A 196 21.89 -2.42 -5.23
N CYS A 197 21.22 -3.54 -4.92
CA CYS A 197 21.54 -4.86 -5.43
C CYS A 197 20.32 -5.54 -6.07
N PRO A 198 19.90 -5.11 -7.26
CA PRO A 198 18.77 -5.70 -7.95
C PRO A 198 19.08 -7.15 -8.38
N ALA A 199 18.16 -8.07 -8.08
CA ALA A 199 18.17 -9.38 -8.72
C ALA A 199 17.79 -9.21 -10.20
N THR A 200 18.60 -9.74 -11.11
CA THR A 200 18.40 -9.64 -12.56
C THR A 200 17.94 -10.95 -13.19
N THR A 201 18.40 -12.08 -12.64
CA THR A 201 18.04 -13.43 -13.12
C THR A 201 17.80 -14.34 -11.93
N ILE A 202 16.79 -15.19 -12.04
CA ILE A 202 16.52 -16.28 -11.10
C ILE A 202 16.51 -17.59 -11.88
N ASP A 203 17.56 -18.40 -11.69
CA ASP A 203 17.68 -19.72 -12.29
C ASP A 203 17.33 -20.78 -11.24
N TYR A 204 16.26 -21.52 -11.49
CA TYR A 204 15.77 -22.62 -10.67
C TYR A 204 15.69 -23.94 -11.46
N SER A 205 16.52 -24.08 -12.51
CA SER A 205 16.57 -25.26 -13.38
C SER A 205 17.22 -26.49 -12.73
N SER A 206 17.97 -26.27 -11.64
CA SER A 206 18.69 -27.32 -10.91
C SER A 206 18.21 -27.44 -9.46
N ASN A 207 18.88 -28.26 -8.67
CA ASN A 207 18.62 -28.34 -7.24
C ASN A 207 19.10 -27.06 -6.53
N GLY A 208 18.16 -26.29 -5.98
CA GLY A 208 18.40 -24.97 -5.42
C GLY A 208 18.08 -23.84 -6.40
N VAL A 209 18.51 -22.64 -6.08
CA VAL A 209 18.26 -21.41 -6.84
C VAL A 209 19.56 -20.63 -6.97
N LYS A 210 19.85 -20.16 -8.19
CA LYS A 210 20.91 -19.21 -8.49
C LYS A 210 20.29 -17.85 -8.81
N VAL A 211 20.69 -16.83 -8.06
CA VAL A 211 20.24 -15.45 -8.27
C VAL A 211 21.42 -14.62 -8.76
N GLU A 212 21.26 -13.99 -9.93
CA GLU A 212 22.27 -13.10 -10.50
C GLU A 212 21.95 -11.65 -10.12
N THR A 213 22.99 -10.91 -9.75
CA THR A 213 22.96 -9.50 -9.41
C THR A 213 24.16 -8.79 -10.05
N PRO A 214 24.20 -7.45 -10.13
CA PRO A 214 25.39 -6.71 -10.55
C PRO A 214 26.63 -6.99 -9.70
N GLU A 215 26.46 -7.37 -8.43
CA GLU A 215 27.52 -7.64 -7.48
C GLU A 215 28.03 -9.10 -7.55
N GLY A 216 27.38 -9.95 -8.33
CA GLY A 216 27.75 -11.36 -8.51
C GLY A 216 26.56 -12.32 -8.36
N ILE A 217 26.88 -13.57 -8.06
CA ILE A 217 25.94 -14.67 -8.02
C ILE A 217 25.74 -15.15 -6.60
N ILE A 218 24.49 -15.34 -6.20
CA ILE A 218 24.09 -15.93 -4.94
C ILE A 218 23.45 -17.29 -5.23
N ASN A 219 24.00 -18.35 -4.60
CA ASN A 219 23.40 -19.67 -4.63
C ASN A 219 22.68 -19.92 -3.31
N ALA A 220 21.43 -20.36 -3.37
CA ALA A 220 20.61 -20.65 -2.20
C ALA A 220 19.80 -21.94 -2.40
N LYS A 221 19.27 -22.51 -1.31
CA LYS A 221 18.31 -23.62 -1.42
C LYS A 221 16.96 -23.15 -1.92
N TYR A 222 16.57 -21.95 -1.50
CA TYR A 222 15.25 -21.36 -1.82
C TYR A 222 15.37 -19.87 -2.16
N ALA A 223 14.45 -19.35 -2.97
CA ALA A 223 14.23 -17.93 -3.19
C ALA A 223 12.79 -17.57 -2.85
N VAL A 224 12.60 -16.44 -2.16
CA VAL A 224 11.30 -15.86 -1.89
C VAL A 224 11.22 -14.51 -2.58
N LEU A 225 10.26 -14.35 -3.50
CA LEU A 225 10.03 -13.11 -4.22
C LEU A 225 8.91 -12.31 -3.53
N THR A 226 9.23 -11.09 -3.14
CA THR A 226 8.29 -10.16 -2.53
C THR A 226 8.18 -8.84 -3.29
N VAL A 227 8.70 -8.81 -4.51
CA VAL A 227 8.57 -7.69 -5.42
C VAL A 227 7.13 -7.52 -5.89
N SER A 228 6.76 -6.30 -6.29
CA SER A 228 5.40 -6.04 -6.79
C SER A 228 5.12 -6.74 -8.11
N THR A 229 3.84 -6.97 -8.41
CA THR A 229 3.39 -7.47 -9.72
C THR A 229 3.84 -6.56 -10.86
N GLY A 230 3.94 -5.24 -10.63
CA GLY A 230 4.48 -4.30 -11.62
C GLY A 230 5.95 -4.56 -11.97
N VAL A 231 6.80 -4.94 -11.01
CA VAL A 231 8.19 -5.34 -11.29
C VAL A 231 8.23 -6.61 -12.13
N LEU A 232 7.36 -7.59 -11.82
CA LEU A 232 7.30 -8.86 -12.55
C LEU A 232 6.72 -8.66 -13.96
N ALA A 233 5.68 -7.85 -14.12
CA ALA A 233 5.06 -7.55 -15.41
C ALA A 233 6.00 -6.81 -16.37
N ASN A 234 6.91 -5.99 -15.84
CA ASN A 234 7.94 -5.29 -16.61
C ASN A 234 9.17 -6.17 -16.93
N GLU A 235 9.14 -7.45 -16.59
CA GLU A 235 10.21 -8.43 -16.86
C GLU A 235 11.61 -7.95 -16.42
N LYS A 236 11.66 -7.16 -15.33
CA LYS A 236 12.93 -6.66 -14.76
C LYS A 236 13.77 -7.80 -14.19
N ILE A 237 13.14 -8.90 -13.82
CA ILE A 237 13.77 -10.13 -13.34
C ILE A 237 13.46 -11.23 -14.36
N LYS A 238 14.52 -11.82 -14.92
CA LYS A 238 14.40 -12.98 -15.82
C LYS A 238 14.33 -14.27 -15.04
N PHE A 239 13.49 -15.18 -15.49
CA PHE A 239 13.33 -16.50 -14.88
C PHE A 239 13.84 -17.60 -15.80
N PHE A 240 14.62 -18.53 -15.25
CA PHE A 240 15.06 -19.71 -15.97
C PHE A 240 14.85 -20.97 -15.10
N PRO A 241 14.02 -21.95 -15.56
CA PRO A 241 13.11 -21.89 -16.73
C PRO A 241 12.13 -20.69 -16.67
N GLU A 242 11.51 -20.35 -17.80
CA GLU A 242 10.49 -19.31 -17.82
C GLU A 242 9.31 -19.65 -16.89
N LEU A 243 8.68 -18.60 -16.33
CA LEU A 243 7.48 -18.79 -15.53
C LEU A 243 6.36 -19.45 -16.35
N PRO A 244 5.62 -20.39 -15.76
CA PRO A 244 4.45 -20.98 -16.44
C PRO A 244 3.46 -19.91 -16.92
N ILE A 245 2.83 -20.15 -18.08
CA ILE A 245 1.91 -19.20 -18.70
C ILE A 245 0.84 -18.68 -17.73
N ARG A 246 0.26 -19.56 -16.92
CA ARG A 246 -0.73 -19.18 -15.89
C ARG A 246 -0.21 -18.15 -14.87
N LYS A 247 1.12 -18.16 -14.58
CA LYS A 247 1.72 -17.19 -13.67
C LYS A 247 1.92 -15.85 -14.36
N LYS A 248 2.36 -15.85 -15.63
CA LYS A 248 2.47 -14.65 -16.44
C LYS A 248 1.09 -13.97 -16.61
N GLU A 249 0.06 -14.75 -16.88
CA GLU A 249 -1.33 -14.25 -16.97
C GLU A 249 -1.80 -13.66 -15.63
N ALA A 250 -1.56 -14.33 -14.50
CA ALA A 250 -1.93 -13.82 -13.19
C ALA A 250 -1.20 -12.50 -12.85
N ILE A 251 0.08 -12.38 -13.17
CA ILE A 251 0.87 -11.16 -12.98
C ILE A 251 0.27 -10.00 -13.79
N ASN A 252 -0.06 -10.24 -15.06
CA ASN A 252 -0.62 -9.22 -15.94
C ASN A 252 -2.05 -8.81 -15.56
N ASN A 253 -2.81 -9.71 -14.93
CA ASN A 253 -4.17 -9.44 -14.46
C ASN A 253 -4.22 -8.79 -13.07
N LEU A 254 -3.07 -8.53 -12.44
CA LEU A 254 -2.94 -7.83 -11.17
C LEU A 254 -2.09 -6.56 -11.34
N PRO A 255 -2.54 -5.58 -12.13
CA PRO A 255 -1.80 -4.33 -12.33
C PRO A 255 -1.67 -3.55 -11.01
N ILE A 256 -0.61 -2.77 -10.91
CA ILE A 256 -0.44 -1.83 -9.80
C ILE A 256 -1.21 -0.56 -10.12
N GLY A 257 -2.06 -0.14 -9.19
CA GLY A 257 -2.75 1.15 -9.26
C GLY A 257 -1.78 2.32 -9.03
N LEU A 258 -2.23 3.51 -9.40
CA LEU A 258 -1.49 4.75 -9.23
C LEU A 258 -2.18 5.62 -8.18
N LEU A 259 -1.52 5.80 -7.03
CA LEU A 259 -1.94 6.71 -5.99
C LEU A 259 -0.75 7.56 -5.56
N ASN A 260 -0.89 8.87 -5.62
CA ASN A 260 0.13 9.83 -5.21
C ASN A 260 -0.30 10.62 -3.99
N LYS A 261 0.69 11.08 -3.25
CA LYS A 261 0.52 11.93 -2.09
C LYS A 261 1.29 13.23 -2.33
N ILE A 262 0.66 14.35 -2.04
CA ILE A 262 1.27 15.68 -2.13
C ILE A 262 1.16 16.33 -0.76
N GLY A 263 2.29 16.67 -0.15
CA GLY A 263 2.33 17.43 1.09
C GLY A 263 2.33 18.94 0.82
N PHE A 264 1.60 19.69 1.63
CA PHE A 264 1.61 21.14 1.65
C PHE A 264 1.89 21.61 3.06
N GLU A 265 2.80 22.58 3.20
CA GLU A 265 3.05 23.28 4.44
C GLU A 265 2.37 24.64 4.38
N PHE A 266 1.63 24.98 5.44
CA PHE A 266 0.98 26.26 5.59
C PHE A 266 1.56 26.99 6.78
N ASP A 267 1.68 28.32 6.67
CA ASP A 267 2.13 29.14 7.79
C ASP A 267 1.09 29.19 8.93
N LEU A 268 1.56 29.59 10.12
CA LEU A 268 0.70 29.67 11.30
C LEU A 268 -0.45 30.67 11.11
N SER A 269 -0.27 31.74 10.34
CA SER A 269 -1.27 32.74 10.08
C SER A 269 -2.47 32.16 9.32
N TRP A 270 -2.21 31.23 8.40
CA TRP A 270 -3.26 30.49 7.69
C TRP A 270 -4.03 29.56 8.65
N GLN A 271 -3.30 28.85 9.52
CA GLN A 271 -3.93 27.96 10.50
C GLN A 271 -4.81 28.73 11.49
N GLU A 272 -4.32 29.88 12.00
CA GLU A 272 -5.09 30.74 12.91
C GLU A 272 -6.35 31.31 12.26
N ALA A 273 -6.25 31.78 11.00
CA ALA A 273 -7.37 32.30 10.25
C ALA A 273 -8.47 31.24 9.96
N HIS A 274 -8.11 29.96 9.96
CA HIS A 274 -9.00 28.84 9.62
C HIS A 274 -9.27 27.90 10.80
N GLN A 275 -8.95 28.30 12.04
CA GLN A 275 -9.25 27.52 13.24
C GLN A 275 -10.75 27.16 13.30
N GLY A 276 -11.02 25.85 13.49
CA GLY A 276 -12.38 25.32 13.53
C GLY A 276 -13.06 25.18 12.16
N GLN A 277 -12.39 25.56 11.06
CA GLN A 277 -12.91 25.38 9.69
C GLN A 277 -12.21 24.24 8.92
N THR A 278 -11.34 23.50 9.59
CA THR A 278 -10.62 22.38 8.98
C THR A 278 -11.35 21.06 9.18
N ALA A 279 -11.46 20.29 8.12
CA ALA A 279 -11.95 18.92 8.19
C ALA A 279 -10.78 17.95 8.39
N ASP A 280 -11.01 16.81 9.05
CA ASP A 280 -10.03 15.72 9.07
C ASP A 280 -9.88 15.09 7.68
N TYR A 281 -10.91 15.19 6.87
CA TYR A 281 -10.96 14.61 5.54
C TYR A 281 -11.94 15.35 4.64
N LEU A 282 -11.53 15.65 3.43
CA LEU A 282 -12.33 16.34 2.44
C LEU A 282 -12.51 15.47 1.20
N ILE A 283 -13.75 15.26 0.78
CA ILE A 283 -14.10 14.54 -0.44
C ILE A 283 -14.59 15.55 -1.48
N GLY A 284 -14.04 15.51 -2.68
CA GLY A 284 -14.41 16.41 -3.78
C GLY A 284 -14.85 15.68 -5.04
N ASP A 285 -15.42 16.43 -5.97
CA ASP A 285 -15.93 15.96 -7.25
C ASP A 285 -15.00 16.27 -8.44
N ARG A 286 -13.80 16.76 -8.18
CA ARG A 286 -12.81 17.13 -9.20
C ARG A 286 -11.49 16.31 -9.03
N ASP A 287 -10.49 16.69 -9.78
CA ASP A 287 -9.20 16.00 -9.93
C ASP A 287 -8.43 15.70 -8.62
N PHE A 288 -8.78 16.37 -7.53
CA PHE A 288 -8.34 16.02 -6.19
C PHE A 288 -9.40 15.17 -5.50
N CYS A 289 -9.10 13.92 -5.27
CA CYS A 289 -10.04 12.98 -4.66
C CYS A 289 -10.30 13.26 -3.19
N SER A 290 -9.25 13.64 -2.44
CA SER A 290 -9.36 13.98 -1.02
C SER A 290 -8.13 14.74 -0.52
N ILE A 291 -8.32 15.50 0.54
CA ILE A 291 -7.26 16.15 1.29
C ILE A 291 -7.38 15.65 2.73
N GLU A 292 -6.29 15.08 3.26
CA GLU A 292 -6.16 14.81 4.68
C GLU A 292 -5.45 15.98 5.34
N PHE A 293 -6.04 16.52 6.39
CA PHE A 293 -5.39 17.46 7.25
C PHE A 293 -4.73 16.70 8.40
N GLY A 294 -3.41 16.55 8.34
CA GLY A 294 -2.61 16.02 9.43
C GLY A 294 -2.19 17.15 10.36
N PHE A 295 -2.66 17.14 11.60
CA PHE A 295 -2.07 17.94 12.65
C PHE A 295 -1.11 17.01 13.39
N TYR A 296 0.17 17.30 13.30
CA TYR A 296 1.23 16.62 14.04
C TYR A 296 1.76 17.53 15.14
#